data_040f2c61bdf3bc83db33a7f38d2fd751
#
_entry.id   040f2c61bdf3bc83db33a7f38d2fd751
#
_cell.length_a   1.000
_cell.length_b   1.000
_cell.length_c   1.000
_cell.angle_alpha   90.00
_cell.angle_beta   90.00
_cell.angle_gamma   90.00
#
_symmetry.space_group_name_H-M   'P 1'
#
loop_
_entity.id
_entity.type
_entity.pdbx_description
1 polymer ?
#
loop_
_entity_poly.entity_id
_entity_poly.type
_entity_poly.pdbx_seq_one_letter_code
_entity_poly.pdbx_strand_id
1 'polypeptide(L)'
;IGCFSGSAIEADNKHVLVYTGVTKITLPDGREEERQNQCIAFGDGRDYVKYENNPVVTGEMLPENCSRIDFRDPKIWKEEDTYYLIVGSKDNRQIGQVVLCSSKDLKEWKFETVLAANSTGKVGTMWECPDFFPLGDKHVLICSPQNMKAEKYEFHNGNNSVYFLGNYDKNSHIFEKEEPHTICLLYTSPSPR
;
A
#
# COMPACT_ATOMS: atom_id res chain seq x y z
N ILE A 1 5.53 -16.59 8.09
CA ILE A 1 5.99 -16.13 9.40
C ILE A 1 4.94 -15.29 10.06
N GLY A 2 4.16 -14.53 9.31
CA GLY A 2 3.11 -13.70 9.85
C GLY A 2 2.26 -13.04 8.78
N CYS A 3 1.28 -12.26 9.26
CA CYS A 3 0.46 -11.39 8.45
C CYS A 3 0.62 -9.97 8.97
N PHE A 4 0.81 -9.02 8.05
CA PHE A 4 0.75 -7.60 8.34
C PHE A 4 -0.61 -7.03 7.93
N SER A 5 -0.74 -5.73 7.99
CA SER A 5 -1.97 -5.01 7.70
C SER A 5 -2.57 -5.33 6.32
N GLY A 6 -3.83 -4.98 6.17
CA GLY A 6 -4.56 -5.19 4.95
C GLY A 6 -5.91 -4.46 4.97
N SER A 7 -6.76 -4.81 4.04
CA SER A 7 -8.09 -4.25 3.90
C SER A 7 -9.10 -5.31 3.45
N ALA A 8 -10.36 -4.96 3.43
CA ALA A 8 -11.44 -5.85 3.03
C ALA A 8 -12.35 -5.20 2.01
N ILE A 9 -13.00 -6.03 1.21
CA ILE A 9 -14.07 -5.65 0.29
C ILE A 9 -15.14 -6.75 0.27
N GLU A 10 -16.35 -6.38 -0.06
CA GLU A 10 -17.39 -7.35 -0.40
C GLU A 10 -17.39 -7.58 -1.92
N ALA A 11 -17.33 -8.83 -2.34
CA ALA A 11 -17.39 -9.23 -3.74
C ALA A 11 -18.12 -10.57 -3.85
N ASP A 12 -19.07 -10.66 -4.78
CA ASP A 12 -19.87 -11.87 -5.07
C ASP A 12 -20.50 -12.49 -3.80
N ASN A 13 -21.07 -11.65 -2.94
CA ASN A 13 -21.66 -12.00 -1.64
C ASN A 13 -20.69 -12.70 -0.68
N LYS A 14 -19.41 -12.45 -0.82
CA LYS A 14 -18.36 -12.91 0.10
C LYS A 14 -17.55 -11.73 0.60
N HIS A 15 -17.05 -11.85 1.81
CA HIS A 15 -15.99 -10.98 2.28
C HIS A 15 -14.66 -11.43 1.67
N VAL A 16 -13.90 -10.49 1.16
CA VAL A 16 -12.56 -10.71 0.66
C VAL A 16 -11.59 -9.89 1.48
N LEU A 17 -10.71 -10.57 2.19
CA LEU A 17 -9.59 -9.94 2.90
C LEU A 17 -8.40 -9.92 1.98
N VAL A 18 -7.75 -8.77 1.83
CA VAL A 18 -6.45 -8.63 1.19
C VAL A 18 -5.45 -8.18 2.25
N TYR A 19 -4.36 -8.91 2.41
CA TYR A 19 -3.40 -8.68 3.50
C TYR A 19 -1.98 -8.99 3.04
N THR A 20 -1.00 -8.48 3.76
CA THR A 20 0.40 -8.80 3.51
C THR A 20 0.78 -10.09 4.21
N GLY A 21 1.14 -11.09 3.44
CA GLY A 21 1.78 -12.31 3.92
C GLY A 21 3.29 -12.12 4.00
N VAL A 22 3.88 -12.49 5.14
CA VAL A 22 5.33 -12.40 5.38
C VAL A 22 5.93 -13.78 5.39
N THR A 23 6.88 -14.02 4.49
CA THR A 23 7.61 -15.28 4.38
C THR A 23 9.11 -15.04 4.42
N LYS A 24 9.89 -16.08 4.64
CA LYS A 24 11.33 -16.07 4.44
C LYS A 24 11.67 -16.96 3.27
N ILE A 25 12.59 -16.51 2.46
CA ILE A 25 13.21 -17.32 1.40
C ILE A 25 14.68 -17.48 1.70
N THR A 26 15.27 -18.60 1.26
CA THR A 26 16.71 -18.80 1.31
C THR A 26 17.28 -18.44 -0.07
N LEU A 27 18.18 -17.46 -0.09
CA LEU A 27 18.89 -17.06 -1.30
C LEU A 27 19.93 -18.11 -1.72
N PRO A 28 20.40 -18.09 -2.98
CA PRO A 28 21.42 -19.05 -3.46
C PRO A 28 22.73 -19.04 -2.66
N ASP A 29 23.05 -17.94 -1.98
CA ASP A 29 24.23 -17.80 -1.12
C ASP A 29 23.99 -18.26 0.33
N GLY A 30 22.80 -18.82 0.64
CA GLY A 30 22.42 -19.33 1.95
C GLY A 30 21.88 -18.31 2.92
N ARG A 31 21.83 -17.03 2.56
CA ARG A 31 21.19 -16.01 3.41
C ARG A 31 19.67 -16.15 3.40
N GLU A 32 19.04 -15.89 4.54
CA GLU A 32 17.59 -15.73 4.61
C GLU A 32 17.21 -14.29 4.28
N GLU A 33 16.16 -14.13 3.49
CA GLU A 33 15.57 -12.84 3.16
C GLU A 33 14.07 -12.87 3.40
N GLU A 34 13.54 -11.83 4.02
CA GLU A 34 12.09 -11.65 4.19
C GLU A 34 11.45 -11.22 2.86
N ARG A 35 10.26 -11.73 2.60
CA ARG A 35 9.40 -11.34 1.49
C ARG A 35 8.05 -10.94 2.01
N GLN A 36 7.58 -9.78 1.58
CA GLN A 36 6.26 -9.25 1.85
C GLN A 36 5.48 -9.25 0.54
N ASN A 37 4.46 -10.10 0.48
CA ASN A 37 3.63 -10.28 -0.70
C ASN A 37 2.16 -10.17 -0.33
N GLN A 38 1.30 -9.79 -1.29
CA GLN A 38 -0.12 -9.64 -0.97
C GLN A 38 -0.85 -10.97 -1.19
N CYS A 39 -1.66 -11.30 -0.21
CA CYS A 39 -2.45 -12.52 -0.14
C CYS A 39 -3.93 -12.19 -0.02
N ILE A 40 -4.79 -13.12 -0.40
CA ILE A 40 -6.25 -13.00 -0.22
C ILE A 40 -6.82 -14.17 0.58
N ALA A 41 -7.92 -13.89 1.26
CA ALA A 41 -8.76 -14.90 1.90
C ALA A 41 -10.23 -14.55 1.65
N PHE A 42 -11.05 -15.57 1.45
CA PHE A 42 -12.49 -15.46 1.23
C PHE A 42 -13.25 -15.93 2.44
N GLY A 43 -14.32 -15.25 2.81
CA GLY A 43 -15.10 -15.61 3.98
C GLY A 43 -16.51 -15.04 3.99
N ASP A 44 -17.18 -15.22 5.12
CA ASP A 44 -18.56 -14.80 5.35
C ASP A 44 -18.68 -13.68 6.42
N GLY A 45 -17.54 -13.16 6.87
CA GLY A 45 -17.44 -12.18 7.95
C GLY A 45 -17.07 -12.82 9.30
N ARG A 46 -17.11 -14.13 9.43
CA ARG A 46 -16.74 -14.89 10.62
C ARG A 46 -15.62 -15.88 10.33
N ASP A 47 -15.82 -16.73 9.33
CA ASP A 47 -14.88 -17.78 8.94
C ASP A 47 -14.25 -17.42 7.58
N TYR A 48 -12.93 -17.63 7.48
CA TYR A 48 -12.16 -17.27 6.28
C TYR A 48 -11.26 -18.41 5.84
N VAL A 49 -11.20 -18.61 4.53
CA VAL A 49 -10.32 -19.58 3.87
C VAL A 49 -9.30 -18.82 3.02
N LYS A 50 -8.03 -19.06 3.24
CA LYS A 50 -6.96 -18.52 2.42
C LYS A 50 -7.05 -19.08 0.99
N TYR A 51 -6.83 -18.22 0.01
CA TYR A 51 -6.75 -18.68 -1.37
C TYR A 51 -5.55 -19.62 -1.54
N GLU A 52 -5.76 -20.74 -2.21
CA GLU A 52 -4.76 -21.80 -2.32
C GLU A 52 -3.51 -21.38 -3.12
N ASN A 53 -3.69 -20.48 -4.10
CA ASN A 53 -2.61 -19.97 -4.92
C ASN A 53 -2.04 -18.61 -4.43
N ASN A 54 -2.13 -18.33 -3.12
CA ASN A 54 -1.43 -17.19 -2.55
C ASN A 54 0.10 -17.37 -2.64
N PRO A 55 0.85 -16.28 -2.79
CA PRO A 55 0.43 -14.88 -2.89
C PRO A 55 -0.09 -14.52 -4.28
N VAL A 56 -1.03 -13.54 -4.34
CA VAL A 56 -1.63 -13.06 -5.61
C VAL A 56 -0.91 -11.84 -6.20
N VAL A 57 -0.22 -11.05 -5.37
CA VAL A 57 0.64 -9.94 -5.83
C VAL A 57 1.99 -10.05 -5.15
N THR A 58 3.04 -10.12 -5.95
CA THR A 58 4.42 -10.31 -5.48
C THR A 58 5.32 -9.16 -5.90
N GLY A 59 6.44 -8.99 -5.20
CA GLY A 59 7.45 -8.00 -5.54
C GLY A 59 8.08 -8.20 -6.93
N GLU A 60 8.02 -9.43 -7.48
CA GLU A 60 8.52 -9.75 -8.82
C GLU A 60 7.68 -9.12 -9.94
N MET A 61 6.43 -8.75 -9.67
CA MET A 61 5.55 -8.05 -10.61
C MET A 61 5.91 -6.57 -10.75
N LEU A 62 6.66 -6.03 -9.79
CA LEU A 62 7.03 -4.63 -9.76
C LEU A 62 8.24 -4.34 -10.68
N PRO A 63 8.41 -3.09 -11.14
CA PRO A 63 9.62 -2.65 -11.81
C PRO A 63 10.89 -2.97 -11.00
N GLU A 64 12.01 -3.19 -11.67
CA GLU A 64 13.29 -3.59 -11.06
C GLU A 64 13.81 -2.61 -10.01
N ASN A 65 13.45 -1.34 -10.14
CA ASN A 65 13.84 -0.31 -9.19
C ASN A 65 12.98 -0.29 -7.90
N CYS A 66 11.92 -1.07 -7.81
CA CYS A 66 11.10 -1.20 -6.60
C CYS A 66 11.70 -2.23 -5.64
N SER A 67 11.55 -1.99 -4.34
CA SER A 67 11.92 -2.96 -3.31
C SER A 67 11.08 -4.23 -3.43
N ARG A 68 11.73 -5.38 -3.38
CA ARG A 68 11.05 -6.68 -3.34
C ARG A 68 10.78 -7.17 -1.92
N ILE A 69 11.30 -6.45 -0.92
CA ILE A 69 11.17 -6.77 0.50
C ILE A 69 10.11 -5.89 1.14
N ASP A 70 10.20 -4.58 0.95
CA ASP A 70 9.29 -3.60 1.54
C ASP A 70 8.11 -3.36 0.60
N PHE A 71 7.07 -4.18 0.73
CA PHE A 71 5.89 -4.18 -0.13
C PHE A 71 4.69 -4.68 0.67
N ARG A 72 3.95 -3.77 1.33
CA ARG A 72 2.95 -4.11 2.35
C ARG A 72 1.76 -3.17 2.44
N ASP A 73 0.80 -3.58 3.27
CA ASP A 73 -0.38 -2.81 3.67
C ASP A 73 -1.31 -2.52 2.48
N PRO A 74 -1.87 -3.56 1.85
CA PRO A 74 -2.73 -3.39 0.69
C PRO A 74 -4.08 -2.75 1.05
N LYS A 75 -4.50 -1.77 0.24
CA LYS A 75 -5.86 -1.23 0.25
C LYS A 75 -6.55 -1.53 -1.05
N ILE A 76 -7.67 -2.25 -0.97
CA ILE A 76 -8.47 -2.68 -2.13
C ILE A 76 -9.74 -1.84 -2.26
N TRP A 77 -10.14 -1.56 -3.50
CA TRP A 77 -11.49 -1.10 -3.85
C TRP A 77 -11.93 -1.68 -5.18
N LYS A 78 -13.20 -1.54 -5.48
CA LYS A 78 -13.77 -1.90 -6.78
C LYS A 78 -14.33 -0.66 -7.46
N GLU A 79 -14.07 -0.54 -8.74
CA GLU A 79 -14.68 0.48 -9.59
C GLU A 79 -15.14 -0.19 -10.89
N GLU A 80 -16.44 -0.07 -11.17
CA GLU A 80 -17.08 -0.80 -12.26
C GLU A 80 -16.77 -2.31 -12.17
N ASP A 81 -16.17 -2.90 -13.19
CA ASP A 81 -15.79 -4.31 -13.26
C ASP A 81 -14.34 -4.60 -12.93
N THR A 82 -13.63 -3.62 -12.32
CA THR A 82 -12.20 -3.74 -12.02
C THR A 82 -11.95 -3.57 -10.53
N TYR A 83 -11.19 -4.48 -9.97
CA TYR A 83 -10.61 -4.35 -8.63
C TYR A 83 -9.27 -3.64 -8.74
N TYR A 84 -9.07 -2.69 -7.88
CA TYR A 84 -7.83 -1.94 -7.75
C TYR A 84 -7.21 -2.18 -6.39
N LEU A 85 -5.90 -2.22 -6.35
CA LEU A 85 -5.13 -2.43 -5.13
C LEU A 85 -3.97 -1.45 -5.10
N ILE A 86 -3.92 -0.60 -4.07
CA ILE A 86 -2.69 0.13 -3.78
C ILE A 86 -1.93 -0.54 -2.65
N VAL A 87 -0.62 -0.49 -2.73
CA VAL A 87 0.28 -1.11 -1.75
C VAL A 87 1.42 -0.16 -1.43
N GLY A 88 1.74 -0.05 -0.14
CA GLY A 88 2.88 0.70 0.33
C GLY A 88 4.20 0.06 -0.10
N SER A 89 5.14 0.88 -0.53
CA SER A 89 6.42 0.44 -1.07
C SER A 89 7.51 1.51 -0.92
N LYS A 90 8.70 1.15 -1.34
CA LYS A 90 9.82 2.06 -1.60
C LYS A 90 10.62 1.60 -2.81
N ASP A 91 11.41 2.50 -3.37
CA ASP A 91 12.38 2.12 -4.40
C ASP A 91 13.74 1.72 -3.79
N ASN A 92 14.65 1.24 -4.63
CA ASN A 92 16.00 0.81 -4.22
C ASN A 92 16.87 1.97 -3.71
N ARG A 93 16.47 3.22 -3.92
CA ARG A 93 17.12 4.43 -3.40
C ARG A 93 16.52 4.89 -2.06
N GLN A 94 15.65 4.10 -1.45
CA GLN A 94 14.92 4.43 -0.23
C GLN A 94 13.92 5.59 -0.41
N ILE A 95 13.31 5.69 -1.58
CA ILE A 95 12.23 6.64 -1.88
C ILE A 95 10.90 5.97 -1.59
N GLY A 96 10.18 6.46 -0.58
CA GLY A 96 8.84 5.99 -0.25
C GLY A 96 7.87 6.22 -1.41
N GLN A 97 7.03 5.22 -1.68
CA GLN A 97 6.08 5.24 -2.79
C GLN A 97 4.85 4.38 -2.50
N VAL A 98 3.82 4.56 -3.31
CA VAL A 98 2.64 3.71 -3.37
C VAL A 98 2.49 3.20 -4.80
N VAL A 99 2.31 1.89 -4.95
CA VAL A 99 2.09 1.27 -6.26
C VAL A 99 0.61 0.92 -6.43
N LEU A 100 0.15 0.92 -7.68
CA LEU A 100 -1.20 0.56 -8.08
C LEU A 100 -1.17 -0.72 -8.90
N CYS A 101 -2.03 -1.66 -8.54
CA CYS A 101 -2.31 -2.88 -9.29
C CYS A 101 -3.80 -2.98 -9.61
N SER A 102 -4.15 -3.73 -10.63
CA SER A 102 -5.54 -4.01 -11.02
C SER A 102 -5.80 -5.49 -11.25
N SER A 103 -7.06 -5.90 -11.11
CA SER A 103 -7.53 -7.27 -11.37
C SER A 103 -8.99 -7.25 -11.83
N LYS A 104 -9.38 -8.25 -12.63
CA LYS A 104 -10.78 -8.49 -13.01
C LYS A 104 -11.47 -9.57 -12.16
N ASP A 105 -10.68 -10.37 -11.43
CA ASP A 105 -11.18 -11.58 -10.77
C ASP A 105 -10.62 -11.80 -9.34
N LEU A 106 -9.85 -10.83 -8.81
CA LEU A 106 -9.17 -10.89 -7.50
C LEU A 106 -7.99 -11.88 -7.44
N LYS A 107 -7.78 -12.70 -8.45
CA LYS A 107 -6.78 -13.78 -8.45
C LYS A 107 -5.58 -13.43 -9.31
N GLU A 108 -5.83 -12.89 -10.49
CA GLU A 108 -4.78 -12.45 -11.42
C GLU A 108 -4.68 -10.93 -11.36
N TRP A 109 -3.51 -10.45 -10.96
CA TRP A 109 -3.23 -9.03 -10.78
C TRP A 109 -2.18 -8.56 -11.77
N LYS A 110 -2.28 -7.32 -12.14
CA LYS A 110 -1.37 -6.62 -13.02
C LYS A 110 -0.88 -5.35 -12.36
N PHE A 111 0.44 -5.10 -12.39
CA PHE A 111 1.00 -3.81 -12.04
C PHE A 111 0.57 -2.75 -13.08
N GLU A 112 0.06 -1.63 -12.61
CA GLU A 112 -0.33 -0.50 -13.48
C GLU A 112 0.71 0.61 -13.46
N THR A 113 1.01 1.14 -12.27
CA THR A 113 1.93 2.27 -12.13
C THR A 113 2.44 2.44 -10.70
N VAL A 114 3.45 3.27 -10.53
CA VAL A 114 3.74 3.94 -9.25
C VAL A 114 2.81 5.14 -9.14
N LEU A 115 1.75 4.99 -8.35
CA LEU A 115 0.70 6.00 -8.21
C LEU A 115 1.23 7.32 -7.63
N ALA A 116 2.10 7.22 -6.64
CA ALA A 116 2.74 8.36 -6.00
C ALA A 116 4.10 7.97 -5.42
N ALA A 117 5.03 8.90 -5.42
CA ALA A 117 6.35 8.74 -4.82
C ALA A 117 6.84 10.02 -4.15
N ASN A 118 7.78 9.87 -3.22
CA ASN A 118 8.47 10.95 -2.51
C ASN A 118 9.50 11.64 -3.43
N SER A 119 9.05 12.40 -4.40
CA SER A 119 9.92 13.07 -5.38
C SER A 119 10.86 14.12 -4.78
N THR A 120 10.50 14.68 -3.62
CA THR A 120 11.27 15.73 -2.92
C THR A 120 12.30 15.19 -1.93
N GLY A 121 12.24 13.89 -1.59
CA GLY A 121 13.06 13.30 -0.53
C GLY A 121 12.66 13.68 0.90
N LYS A 122 11.61 14.50 1.08
CA LYS A 122 11.22 15.02 2.40
C LYS A 122 10.22 14.12 3.15
N VAL A 123 9.51 13.24 2.46
CA VAL A 123 8.38 12.49 2.99
C VAL A 123 8.77 11.03 3.28
N GLY A 124 9.81 10.86 4.09
CA GLY A 124 10.22 9.55 4.58
C GLY A 124 10.73 8.57 3.52
N THR A 125 11.06 7.36 3.95
CA THR A 125 11.74 6.35 3.13
C THR A 125 10.87 5.15 2.78
N MET A 126 9.76 4.95 3.45
CA MET A 126 8.77 3.92 3.21
C MET A 126 7.40 4.50 3.51
N TRP A 127 6.44 4.24 2.65
CA TRP A 127 5.05 4.67 2.87
C TRP A 127 4.19 3.47 3.21
N GLU A 128 3.75 3.40 4.47
CA GLU A 128 2.91 2.34 5.01
C GLU A 128 1.43 2.71 5.00
N CYS A 129 0.58 1.72 5.13
CA CYS A 129 -0.87 1.85 5.32
C CYS A 129 -1.52 2.85 4.35
N PRO A 130 -1.30 2.74 3.02
CA PRO A 130 -1.90 3.67 2.09
C PRO A 130 -3.42 3.52 2.05
N ASP A 131 -4.14 4.63 1.90
CA ASP A 131 -5.55 4.68 1.55
C ASP A 131 -5.76 5.71 0.44
N PHE A 132 -6.62 5.41 -0.53
CA PHE A 132 -6.85 6.26 -1.69
C PHE A 132 -8.34 6.29 -2.04
N PHE A 133 -8.91 7.48 -2.08
CA PHE A 133 -10.35 7.64 -2.30
C PHE A 133 -10.71 9.04 -2.84
N PRO A 134 -11.85 9.17 -3.53
CA PRO A 134 -12.36 10.47 -3.95
C PRO A 134 -12.91 11.26 -2.76
N LEU A 135 -12.70 12.57 -2.77
CA LEU A 135 -13.27 13.52 -1.81
C LEU A 135 -13.63 14.83 -2.55
N GLY A 136 -14.92 15.05 -2.79
CA GLY A 136 -15.38 16.15 -3.62
C GLY A 136 -14.88 16.02 -5.05
N ASP A 137 -14.17 17.03 -5.52
CA ASP A 137 -13.57 17.11 -6.86
C ASP A 137 -12.11 16.63 -6.92
N LYS A 138 -11.56 16.20 -5.78
CA LYS A 138 -10.19 15.71 -5.64
C LYS A 138 -10.14 14.24 -5.25
N HIS A 139 -8.94 13.68 -5.30
CA HIS A 139 -8.59 12.43 -4.63
C HIS A 139 -7.65 12.68 -3.46
N VAL A 140 -7.78 11.85 -2.46
CA VAL A 140 -6.93 11.87 -1.26
C VAL A 140 -6.11 10.61 -1.24
N LEU A 141 -4.81 10.74 -1.10
CA LEU A 141 -3.91 9.66 -0.72
C LEU A 141 -3.46 9.89 0.72
N ILE A 142 -3.77 8.95 1.60
CA ILE A 142 -3.25 8.90 2.96
C ILE A 142 -2.12 7.88 3.01
N CYS A 143 -1.07 8.14 3.75
CA CYS A 143 -0.05 7.13 4.08
C CYS A 143 0.68 7.47 5.38
N SER A 144 1.43 6.49 5.88
CA SER A 144 2.24 6.62 7.10
C SER A 144 3.73 6.50 6.73
N PRO A 145 4.40 7.62 6.39
CA PRO A 145 5.81 7.61 6.06
C PRO A 145 6.68 7.30 7.27
N GLN A 146 7.70 6.46 7.07
CA GLN A 146 8.75 6.19 8.05
C GLN A 146 9.96 7.10 7.84
N ASN A 147 10.71 7.32 8.92
CA ASN A 147 11.98 8.06 8.90
C ASN A 147 11.87 9.50 8.39
N MET A 148 10.79 10.17 8.67
CA MET A 148 10.64 11.59 8.38
C MET A 148 11.54 12.43 9.29
N LYS A 149 11.89 13.60 8.81
CA LYS A 149 12.56 14.64 9.60
C LYS A 149 11.55 15.72 9.96
N ALA A 150 11.70 16.24 11.17
CA ALA A 150 10.87 17.36 11.62
C ALA A 150 11.03 18.57 10.67
N GLU A 151 9.91 19.15 10.30
CA GLU A 151 9.87 20.39 9.51
C GLU A 151 8.93 21.38 10.20
N LYS A 152 9.51 22.29 10.96
CA LYS A 152 8.79 23.30 11.76
C LYS A 152 7.73 22.66 12.66
N TYR A 153 6.45 23.01 12.41
CA TYR A 153 5.29 22.49 13.14
C TYR A 153 4.46 21.50 12.31
N GLU A 154 4.87 21.24 11.08
CA GLU A 154 4.11 20.37 10.15
C GLU A 154 4.39 18.90 10.41
N PHE A 155 5.67 18.53 10.58
CA PHE A 155 6.09 17.14 10.77
C PHE A 155 7.00 16.98 11.99
N HIS A 156 7.05 15.77 12.53
CA HIS A 156 7.97 15.39 13.58
C HIS A 156 8.98 14.32 13.10
N ASN A 157 10.02 14.07 13.86
CA ASN A 157 10.98 13.02 13.55
C ASN A 157 10.36 11.64 13.70
N GLY A 158 10.67 10.72 12.78
CA GLY A 158 10.21 9.34 12.81
C GLY A 158 9.00 9.08 11.94
N ASN A 159 8.00 8.38 12.46
CA ASN A 159 6.81 7.99 11.72
C ASN A 159 5.73 9.07 11.82
N ASN A 160 5.16 9.42 10.70
CA ASN A 160 4.08 10.40 10.60
C ASN A 160 2.86 9.78 9.91
N SER A 161 1.72 10.47 9.97
CA SER A 161 0.58 10.22 9.09
C SER A 161 0.36 11.45 8.25
N VAL A 162 0.37 11.28 6.93
CA VAL A 162 0.26 12.38 5.98
C VAL A 162 -0.84 12.12 4.98
N TYR A 163 -1.34 13.18 4.37
CA TYR A 163 -2.22 13.09 3.21
C TYR A 163 -1.74 13.98 2.08
N PHE A 164 -2.08 13.59 0.89
CA PHE A 164 -1.92 14.37 -0.34
C PHE A 164 -3.29 14.55 -0.96
N LEU A 165 -3.58 15.76 -1.38
CA LEU A 165 -4.68 16.05 -2.29
C LEU A 165 -4.17 16.05 -3.72
N GLY A 166 -5.05 15.77 -4.67
CA GLY A 166 -4.65 15.85 -6.08
C GLY A 166 -5.75 15.47 -7.05
N ASN A 167 -5.45 15.61 -8.32
CA ASN A 167 -6.31 15.20 -9.41
C ASN A 167 -5.88 13.79 -9.87
N TYR A 168 -6.84 12.90 -10.02
CA TYR A 168 -6.58 11.55 -10.51
C TYR A 168 -7.27 11.30 -11.84
N ASP A 169 -6.49 11.01 -12.85
CA ASP A 169 -7.00 10.53 -14.14
C ASP A 169 -7.07 9.00 -14.13
N LYS A 170 -8.29 8.48 -14.14
CA LYS A 170 -8.57 7.04 -14.08
C LYS A 170 -8.11 6.28 -15.32
N ASN A 171 -8.03 6.95 -16.48
CA ASN A 171 -7.66 6.28 -17.72
C ASN A 171 -6.15 6.08 -17.84
N SER A 172 -5.39 7.04 -17.39
CA SER A 172 -3.91 7.00 -17.40
C SER A 172 -3.30 6.54 -16.07
N HIS A 173 -4.11 6.43 -15.02
CA HIS A 173 -3.68 6.17 -13.65
C HIS A 173 -2.67 7.19 -13.12
N ILE A 174 -2.75 8.44 -13.58
CA ILE A 174 -1.89 9.54 -13.12
C ILE A 174 -2.57 10.24 -11.94
N PHE A 175 -1.85 10.35 -10.83
CA PHE A 175 -2.24 11.14 -9.68
C PHE A 175 -1.32 12.36 -9.55
N GLU A 176 -1.84 13.52 -9.96
CA GLU A 176 -1.16 14.82 -9.83
C GLU A 176 -1.36 15.34 -8.39
N LYS A 177 -0.50 14.86 -7.50
CA LYS A 177 -0.56 15.19 -6.08
C LYS A 177 0.01 16.56 -5.77
N GLU A 178 -0.62 17.24 -4.84
CA GLU A 178 -0.14 18.47 -4.19
C GLU A 178 0.93 18.15 -3.13
N GLU A 179 1.45 19.18 -2.44
CA GLU A 179 2.37 18.98 -1.31
C GLU A 179 1.69 18.21 -0.17
N PRO A 180 2.46 17.44 0.61
CA PRO A 180 1.90 16.67 1.71
C PRO A 180 1.51 17.54 2.90
N HIS A 181 0.48 17.11 3.61
CA HIS A 181 0.06 17.69 4.87
C HIS A 181 0.02 16.63 5.97
N THR A 182 0.29 17.02 7.21
CA THR A 182 0.09 16.12 8.36
C THR A 182 -1.39 15.92 8.66
N ILE A 183 -1.79 14.69 8.94
CA ILE A 183 -3.18 14.40 9.29
C ILE A 183 -3.49 14.89 10.70
N CYS A 184 -2.55 14.78 11.61
CA CYS A 184 -2.65 15.35 12.95
C CYS A 184 -1.39 15.15 13.76
N LEU A 185 -1.05 16.15 14.54
CA LEU A 185 0.11 16.12 15.40
C LEU A 185 -0.13 15.42 16.73
N LEU A 186 -1.32 15.48 17.30
CA LEU A 186 -1.54 15.08 18.69
C LEU A 186 -2.86 14.36 18.99
N TYR A 187 -3.86 14.45 18.13
CA TYR A 187 -5.22 14.02 18.45
C TYR A 187 -5.73 12.79 17.73
N THR A 188 -5.10 12.35 16.65
CA THR A 188 -5.63 11.31 15.77
C THR A 188 -5.08 9.93 16.01
N SER A 189 -4.10 9.78 16.88
CA SER A 189 -3.72 8.48 17.37
C SER A 189 -3.82 8.44 18.90
N PRO A 190 -5.00 8.29 19.46
CA PRO A 190 -5.11 7.71 20.79
C PRO A 190 -4.83 6.22 20.61
N SER A 191 -3.61 5.86 20.22
CA SER A 191 -3.20 4.48 20.35
C SER A 191 -2.92 4.26 21.83
N PRO A 192 -3.80 3.60 22.57
CA PRO A 192 -3.39 2.99 23.80
C PRO A 192 -2.44 1.87 23.42
N ARG A 193 -1.20 2.11 23.57
CA ARG A 193 -0.19 1.05 23.59
C ARG A 193 -0.01 0.59 25.03
#